data_6b9ddd6147d78ffe65ea498cc6a18770
#
_entry.id   6b9ddd6147d78ffe65ea498cc6a18770
#
_cell.length_a   1.000
_cell.length_b   1.000
_cell.length_c   1.000
_cell.angle_alpha   90.00
_cell.angle_beta   90.00
_cell.angle_gamma   90.00
#
_symmetry.space_group_name_H-M   'P 1'
#
loop_
_entity.id
_entity.type
_entity.pdbx_description
1 polymer ?
#
loop_
_entity_poly.entity_id
_entity_poly.type
_entity_poly.pdbx_seq_one_letter_code
_entity_poly.pdbx_strand_id
1 'polypeptide(L)'
;MYNSFPMRILRKLLMFFGLLFVAAGAISSLIGELTGIVTFSGLQNVSVSCMGVVTFWLSLERVHPEGYKFFLIFILLSSLLGFFYFPLGVLGFLLTIFVLWFFRDPERMIPSSETGIISPADGVICKIEKTLAPKEVKSSEELLKISVFMNVFNVHVNRAPVAGNIKEIIYVPGKFINASLDKASEHNERNILVLENNKNEEIIVVQIAGLIARRILSFVNLFDSLKIGERFGLIRFGSRVDVYLPSSYVPKVKLGQKVTAGESIIAS
;
A
#
# COMPACT_ATOMS: atom_id res chain seq x y z
N MET A 1 -20.03 -0.46 -8.75
CA MET A 1 -20.63 0.81 -9.26
C MET A 1 -19.82 2.08 -8.95
N TYR A 2 -18.74 2.05 -8.16
CA TYR A 2 -17.98 3.23 -7.69
C TYR A 2 -16.83 3.71 -8.60
N ASN A 3 -16.56 3.05 -9.71
CA ASN A 3 -15.40 3.34 -10.58
C ASN A 3 -15.76 3.78 -12.00
N SER A 4 -16.93 4.36 -12.22
CA SER A 4 -17.23 4.98 -13.51
C SER A 4 -16.31 6.19 -13.74
N PHE A 5 -15.91 6.42 -14.98
CA PHE A 5 -15.06 7.54 -15.39
C PHE A 5 -15.48 8.91 -14.77
N PRO A 6 -16.78 9.25 -14.64
CA PRO A 6 -17.22 10.49 -13.97
C PRO A 6 -16.87 10.52 -12.47
N MET A 7 -16.93 9.39 -11.76
CA MET A 7 -16.61 9.34 -10.34
C MET A 7 -15.12 9.54 -10.05
N ARG A 8 -14.24 9.06 -10.93
CA ARG A 8 -12.79 9.32 -10.81
C ARG A 8 -12.44 10.80 -10.95
N ILE A 9 -13.11 11.49 -11.88
CA ILE A 9 -12.93 12.94 -12.08
C ILE A 9 -13.47 13.70 -10.87
N LEU A 10 -14.66 13.37 -10.39
CA LEU A 10 -15.26 14.00 -9.22
C LEU A 10 -14.37 13.87 -7.98
N ARG A 11 -13.80 12.69 -7.73
CA ARG A 11 -12.86 12.47 -6.62
C ARG A 11 -11.60 13.34 -6.75
N LYS A 12 -11.00 13.43 -7.93
CA LYS A 12 -9.85 14.33 -8.17
C LYS A 12 -10.18 15.79 -7.92
N LEU A 13 -11.36 16.24 -8.33
CA LEU A 13 -11.84 17.60 -8.07
C LEU A 13 -12.05 17.83 -6.56
N LEU A 14 -12.70 16.90 -5.85
CA LEU A 14 -12.88 16.99 -4.41
C LEU A 14 -11.54 17.02 -3.66
N MET A 15 -10.57 16.21 -4.09
CA MET A 15 -9.22 16.23 -3.52
C MET A 15 -8.55 17.59 -3.73
N PHE A 16 -8.61 18.14 -4.95
CA PHE A 16 -8.05 19.45 -5.27
C PHE A 16 -8.69 20.56 -4.44
N PHE A 17 -10.02 20.62 -4.36
CA PHE A 17 -10.72 21.60 -3.55
C PHE A 17 -10.46 21.42 -2.05
N GLY A 18 -10.39 20.19 -1.56
CA GLY A 18 -10.04 19.92 -0.17
C GLY A 18 -8.67 20.46 0.20
N LEU A 19 -7.66 20.22 -0.64
CA LEU A 19 -6.30 20.75 -0.45
C LEU A 19 -6.28 22.29 -0.56
N LEU A 20 -7.06 22.88 -1.47
CA LEU A 20 -7.18 24.34 -1.62
C LEU A 20 -7.76 24.98 -0.36
N PHE A 21 -8.82 24.41 0.24
CA PHE A 21 -9.42 24.92 1.46
C PHE A 21 -8.46 24.85 2.65
N VAL A 22 -7.71 23.74 2.79
CA VAL A 22 -6.68 23.62 3.82
C VAL A 22 -5.59 24.68 3.65
N ALA A 23 -5.09 24.87 2.43
CA ALA A 23 -4.08 25.87 2.12
C ALA A 23 -4.60 27.29 2.39
N ALA A 24 -5.84 27.61 2.01
CA ALA A 24 -6.44 28.90 2.27
C ALA A 24 -6.57 29.21 3.77
N GLY A 25 -7.01 28.23 4.58
CA GLY A 25 -7.07 28.39 6.03
C GLY A 25 -5.69 28.62 6.67
N ALA A 26 -4.67 27.87 6.21
CA ALA A 26 -3.30 28.00 6.69
C ALA A 26 -2.68 29.36 6.31
N ILE A 27 -2.86 29.80 5.06
CA ILE A 27 -2.35 31.09 4.57
C ILE A 27 -3.03 32.25 5.30
N SER A 28 -4.36 32.19 5.51
CA SER A 28 -5.10 33.21 6.24
C SER A 28 -4.62 33.37 7.68
N SER A 29 -4.34 32.25 8.37
CA SER A 29 -3.80 32.26 9.72
C SER A 29 -2.39 32.85 9.77
N LEU A 30 -1.52 32.47 8.83
CA LEU A 30 -0.15 32.97 8.73
C LEU A 30 -0.11 34.50 8.46
N ILE A 31 -0.97 34.99 7.56
CA ILE A 31 -1.09 36.43 7.28
C ILE A 31 -1.57 37.16 8.53
N GLY A 32 -2.55 36.62 9.25
CA GLY A 32 -3.03 37.20 10.50
C GLY A 32 -1.94 37.32 11.57
N GLU A 33 -1.10 36.29 11.73
CA GLU A 33 0.06 36.33 12.68
C GLU A 33 1.12 37.38 12.24
N LEU A 34 1.44 37.46 10.94
CA LEU A 34 2.49 38.34 10.42
C LEU A 34 2.08 39.81 10.39
N THR A 35 0.80 40.10 10.14
CA THR A 35 0.33 41.46 9.92
C THR A 35 -0.42 42.05 11.13
N GLY A 36 -0.77 41.23 12.11
CA GLY A 36 -1.64 41.61 13.23
C GLY A 36 -3.09 41.91 12.79
N ILE A 37 -3.43 41.71 11.52
CA ILE A 37 -4.77 41.88 10.98
C ILE A 37 -5.52 40.58 11.17
N VAL A 38 -6.61 40.60 11.93
CA VAL A 38 -7.50 39.43 12.06
C VAL A 38 -8.31 39.25 10.75
N THR A 39 -7.74 38.52 9.81
CA THR A 39 -8.39 38.25 8.52
C THR A 39 -9.54 37.25 8.63
N PHE A 40 -9.40 36.29 9.57
CA PHE A 40 -10.46 35.33 9.93
C PHE A 40 -10.40 35.08 11.44
N SER A 41 -11.53 34.87 12.10
CA SER A 41 -11.53 34.41 13.49
C SER A 41 -10.90 33.01 13.58
N GLY A 42 -10.24 32.68 14.68
CA GLY A 42 -9.62 31.34 14.87
C GLY A 42 -10.61 30.19 14.61
N LEU A 43 -11.89 30.35 14.98
CA LEU A 43 -12.97 29.40 14.70
C LEU A 43 -13.25 29.23 13.21
N GLN A 44 -13.18 30.30 12.40
CA GLN A 44 -13.37 30.23 10.95
C GLN A 44 -12.22 29.49 10.27
N ASN A 45 -10.98 29.73 10.68
CA ASN A 45 -9.81 29.01 10.17
C ASN A 45 -9.89 27.52 10.48
N VAL A 46 -10.30 27.13 11.69
CA VAL A 46 -10.54 25.73 12.06
C VAL A 46 -11.65 25.12 11.22
N SER A 47 -12.76 25.83 11.02
CA SER A 47 -13.88 25.33 10.22
C SER A 47 -13.49 25.09 8.76
N VAL A 48 -12.76 26.02 8.13
CA VAL A 48 -12.27 25.87 6.75
C VAL A 48 -11.31 24.70 6.64
N SER A 49 -10.40 24.54 7.61
CA SER A 49 -9.46 23.41 7.63
C SER A 49 -10.19 22.08 7.82
N CYS A 50 -11.18 22.01 8.72
CA CYS A 50 -11.99 20.80 8.90
C CYS A 50 -12.78 20.42 7.63
N MET A 51 -13.38 21.40 6.95
CA MET A 51 -14.06 21.17 5.67
C MET A 51 -13.09 20.62 4.62
N GLY A 52 -11.88 21.17 4.56
CA GLY A 52 -10.83 20.67 3.69
C GLY A 52 -10.48 19.20 3.96
N VAL A 53 -10.32 18.83 5.23
CA VAL A 53 -10.07 17.43 5.64
C VAL A 53 -11.19 16.51 5.22
N VAL A 54 -12.42 16.88 5.54
CA VAL A 54 -13.61 16.06 5.21
C VAL A 54 -13.72 15.88 3.70
N THR A 55 -13.54 16.97 2.92
CA THR A 55 -13.60 16.93 1.47
C THR A 55 -12.47 16.06 0.89
N PHE A 56 -11.27 16.20 1.43
CA PHE A 56 -10.14 15.35 1.05
C PHE A 56 -10.39 13.88 1.40
N TRP A 57 -10.90 13.60 2.60
CA TRP A 57 -11.24 12.24 3.04
C TRP A 57 -12.31 11.60 2.15
N LEU A 58 -13.36 12.34 1.79
CA LEU A 58 -14.40 11.87 0.85
C LEU A 58 -13.87 11.64 -0.56
N SER A 59 -12.77 12.30 -0.93
CA SER A 59 -12.11 12.12 -2.23
C SER A 59 -11.21 10.90 -2.29
N LEU A 60 -10.74 10.43 -1.13
CA LEU A 60 -9.88 9.26 -1.07
C LEU A 60 -10.65 8.01 -1.51
N GLU A 61 -9.96 7.18 -2.26
CA GLU A 61 -10.35 5.81 -2.45
C GLU A 61 -10.41 5.13 -1.06
N ARG A 62 -11.16 4.04 -0.97
CA ARG A 62 -11.36 3.31 0.28
C ARG A 62 -10.06 3.24 1.10
N VAL A 63 -10.11 3.69 2.35
CA VAL A 63 -8.99 3.59 3.30
C VAL A 63 -9.10 2.26 4.03
N HIS A 64 -8.00 1.53 4.09
CA HIS A 64 -7.93 0.27 4.83
C HIS A 64 -8.15 0.53 6.34
N PRO A 65 -8.91 -0.33 7.06
CA PRO A 65 -9.23 -0.14 8.50
C PRO A 65 -8.01 0.07 9.40
N GLU A 66 -6.88 -0.54 9.07
CA GLU A 66 -5.61 -0.36 9.79
C GLU A 66 -5.11 1.10 9.77
N GLY A 67 -5.50 1.89 8.79
CA GLY A 67 -5.15 3.31 8.70
C GLY A 67 -5.87 4.19 9.72
N TYR A 68 -7.06 3.82 10.17
CA TYR A 68 -7.85 4.66 11.08
C TYR A 68 -7.19 4.87 12.45
N LYS A 69 -6.46 3.88 12.96
CA LYS A 69 -5.71 4.01 14.22
C LYS A 69 -4.64 5.10 14.12
N PHE A 70 -3.89 5.09 13.03
CA PHE A 70 -2.87 6.10 12.76
C PHE A 70 -3.50 7.47 12.51
N PHE A 71 -4.56 7.52 11.73
CA PHE A 71 -5.32 8.76 11.51
C PHE A 71 -5.72 9.41 12.82
N LEU A 72 -6.35 8.67 13.74
CA LEU A 72 -6.76 9.20 15.04
C LEU A 72 -5.57 9.70 15.87
N ILE A 73 -4.47 8.96 15.91
CA ILE A 73 -3.27 9.36 16.63
C ILE A 73 -2.70 10.67 16.03
N PHE A 74 -2.53 10.72 14.72
CA PHE A 74 -1.92 11.86 14.06
C PHE A 74 -2.81 13.10 14.10
N ILE A 75 -4.14 12.97 13.95
CA ILE A 75 -5.04 14.14 14.02
C ILE A 75 -5.09 14.72 15.44
N LEU A 76 -5.12 13.88 16.48
CA LEU A 76 -5.08 14.35 17.87
C LEU A 76 -3.75 15.02 18.19
N LEU A 77 -2.63 14.42 17.80
CA LEU A 77 -1.30 14.98 18.00
C LEU A 77 -1.14 16.31 17.25
N SER A 78 -1.61 16.37 16.00
CA SER A 78 -1.57 17.59 15.18
C SER A 78 -2.36 18.73 15.82
N SER A 79 -3.54 18.42 16.36
CA SER A 79 -4.39 19.39 17.03
C SER A 79 -3.72 19.91 18.31
N LEU A 80 -3.12 19.02 19.10
CA LEU A 80 -2.39 19.38 20.31
C LEU A 80 -1.17 20.26 19.99
N LEU A 81 -0.35 19.86 19.02
CA LEU A 81 0.83 20.63 18.60
C LEU A 81 0.43 21.99 18.02
N GLY A 82 -0.63 22.04 17.23
CA GLY A 82 -1.15 23.28 16.66
C GLY A 82 -1.68 24.26 17.68
N PHE A 83 -2.19 23.77 18.81
CA PHE A 83 -2.61 24.61 19.93
C PHE A 83 -1.42 25.38 20.56
N PHE A 84 -0.25 24.74 20.68
CA PHE A 84 0.95 25.38 21.22
C PHE A 84 1.76 26.14 20.18
N TYR A 85 1.82 25.62 18.93
CA TYR A 85 2.59 26.22 17.86
C TYR A 85 2.00 25.87 16.51
N PHE A 86 1.34 26.83 15.88
CA PHE A 86 0.58 26.65 14.64
C PHE A 86 1.34 25.93 13.50
N PRO A 87 2.63 26.27 13.17
CA PRO A 87 3.36 25.59 12.12
C PRO A 87 3.54 24.08 12.35
N LEU A 88 3.70 23.65 13.60
CA LEU A 88 3.76 22.22 13.94
C LEU A 88 2.41 21.53 13.76
N GLY A 89 1.32 22.23 14.05
CA GLY A 89 -0.03 21.76 13.75
C GLY A 89 -0.24 21.51 12.26
N VAL A 90 0.19 22.43 11.41
CA VAL A 90 0.12 22.30 9.95
C VAL A 90 0.95 21.12 9.49
N LEU A 91 2.18 20.96 9.95
CA LEU A 91 3.02 19.82 9.59
C LEU A 91 2.39 18.49 10.00
N GLY A 92 1.89 18.42 11.25
CA GLY A 92 1.18 17.22 11.74
C GLY A 92 -0.06 16.89 10.92
N PHE A 93 -0.78 17.92 10.48
CA PHE A 93 -1.94 17.76 9.61
C PHE A 93 -1.57 17.21 8.24
N LEU A 94 -0.51 17.71 7.61
CA LEU A 94 0.00 17.17 6.34
C LEU A 94 0.42 15.70 6.48
N LEU A 95 1.03 15.34 7.62
CA LEU A 95 1.34 13.95 7.94
C LEU A 95 0.06 13.10 8.12
N THR A 96 -0.99 13.65 8.70
CA THR A 96 -2.29 12.98 8.83
C THR A 96 -2.89 12.67 7.45
N ILE A 97 -2.85 13.63 6.53
CA ILE A 97 -3.28 13.43 5.14
C ILE A 97 -2.43 12.34 4.47
N PHE A 98 -1.11 12.39 4.65
CA PHE A 98 -0.22 11.36 4.10
C PHE A 98 -0.54 9.96 4.64
N VAL A 99 -0.86 9.82 5.92
CA VAL A 99 -1.28 8.55 6.52
C VAL A 99 -2.54 8.01 5.85
N LEU A 100 -3.58 8.83 5.68
CA LEU A 100 -4.79 8.41 4.97
C LEU A 100 -4.49 7.96 3.54
N TRP A 101 -3.65 8.72 2.84
CA TRP A 101 -3.25 8.41 1.48
C TRP A 101 -2.39 7.13 1.39
N PHE A 102 -1.51 6.89 2.36
CA PHE A 102 -0.71 5.68 2.46
C PHE A 102 -1.57 4.42 2.62
N PHE A 103 -2.60 4.47 3.48
CA PHE A 103 -3.50 3.34 3.72
C PHE A 103 -4.66 3.25 2.73
N ARG A 104 -4.58 3.92 1.58
CA ARG A 104 -5.60 3.77 0.54
C ARG A 104 -5.65 2.35 0.01
N ASP A 105 -6.85 1.88 -0.27
CA ASP A 105 -7.14 0.54 -0.79
C ASP A 105 -8.13 0.64 -1.96
N PRO A 106 -7.67 1.05 -3.15
CA PRO A 106 -8.54 1.24 -4.30
C PRO A 106 -9.12 -0.09 -4.79
N GLU A 107 -10.33 -0.02 -5.34
CA GLU A 107 -10.88 -1.15 -6.10
C GLU A 107 -10.05 -1.36 -7.38
N ARG A 108 -9.87 -2.63 -7.76
CA ARG A 108 -9.04 -3.02 -8.89
C ARG A 108 -9.86 -3.74 -9.96
N MET A 109 -9.52 -3.51 -11.19
CA MET A 109 -10.09 -4.26 -12.33
C MET A 109 -9.25 -5.50 -12.57
N ILE A 110 -9.71 -6.64 -12.03
CA ILE A 110 -9.00 -7.91 -12.18
C ILE A 110 -9.15 -8.37 -13.63
N PRO A 111 -8.05 -8.70 -14.34
CA PRO A 111 -8.12 -9.24 -15.69
C PRO A 111 -8.85 -10.59 -15.70
N SER A 112 -9.63 -10.82 -16.74
CA SER A 112 -10.37 -12.08 -16.94
C SER A 112 -9.49 -13.24 -17.46
N SER A 113 -8.17 -13.14 -17.34
CA SER A 113 -7.24 -14.17 -17.83
C SER A 113 -7.23 -15.36 -16.88
N GLU A 114 -7.65 -16.53 -17.36
CA GLU A 114 -7.63 -17.78 -16.60
C GLU A 114 -6.21 -18.35 -16.39
N THR A 115 -5.22 -17.88 -17.13
CA THR A 115 -3.85 -18.41 -17.14
C THR A 115 -2.78 -17.42 -16.69
N GLY A 116 -3.16 -16.16 -16.45
CA GLY A 116 -2.22 -15.11 -16.10
C GLY A 116 -1.99 -15.00 -14.58
N ILE A 117 -0.73 -14.88 -14.19
CA ILE A 117 -0.34 -14.51 -12.84
C ILE A 117 -0.34 -12.98 -12.77
N ILE A 118 -1.12 -12.41 -11.86
CA ILE A 118 -1.20 -10.96 -11.68
C ILE A 118 -0.25 -10.46 -10.58
N SER A 119 0.12 -9.19 -10.64
CA SER A 119 0.98 -8.59 -9.63
C SER A 119 0.31 -8.59 -8.25
N PRO A 120 0.98 -9.10 -7.21
CA PRO A 120 0.45 -9.04 -5.84
C PRO A 120 0.61 -7.67 -5.18
N ALA A 121 1.38 -6.76 -5.79
CA ALA A 121 1.74 -5.48 -5.21
C ALA A 121 1.81 -4.37 -6.25
N ASP A 122 1.56 -3.13 -5.83
CA ASP A 122 1.89 -1.92 -6.59
C ASP A 122 3.38 -1.66 -6.46
N GLY A 123 4.07 -1.38 -7.57
CA GLY A 123 5.48 -1.04 -7.48
C GLY A 123 6.23 -1.12 -8.79
N VAL A 124 7.52 -1.43 -8.66
CA VAL A 124 8.44 -1.57 -9.79
C VAL A 124 9.07 -2.95 -9.74
N ILE A 125 9.12 -3.63 -10.87
CA ILE A 125 9.83 -4.91 -11.00
C ILE A 125 11.32 -4.66 -10.77
N CYS A 126 11.85 -5.18 -9.66
CA CYS A 126 13.25 -4.99 -9.28
C CYS A 126 14.10 -6.24 -9.55
N LYS A 127 13.47 -7.42 -9.72
CA LYS A 127 14.20 -8.66 -10.00
C LYS A 127 13.35 -9.65 -10.80
N ILE A 128 13.99 -10.36 -11.73
CA ILE A 128 13.46 -11.50 -12.45
C ILE A 128 14.61 -12.50 -12.58
N GLU A 129 14.50 -13.65 -11.94
CA GLU A 129 15.55 -14.66 -11.94
C GLU A 129 14.99 -16.06 -11.74
N LYS A 130 15.75 -17.08 -12.10
CA LYS A 130 15.50 -18.46 -11.70
C LYS A 130 16.28 -18.75 -10.42
N THR A 131 15.64 -19.33 -9.42
CA THR A 131 16.24 -19.60 -8.12
C THR A 131 15.47 -20.70 -7.39
N LEU A 132 16.03 -21.21 -6.30
CA LEU A 132 15.33 -22.13 -5.42
C LEU A 132 14.27 -21.41 -4.59
N ALA A 133 13.28 -22.14 -4.09
CA ALA A 133 12.32 -21.65 -3.12
C ALA A 133 13.00 -21.08 -1.85
N PRO A 134 12.32 -20.23 -1.07
CA PRO A 134 12.79 -19.85 0.25
C PRO A 134 13.09 -21.09 1.10
N LYS A 135 14.12 -21.02 1.94
CA LYS A 135 14.62 -22.17 2.77
C LYS A 135 13.55 -22.79 3.67
N GLU A 136 12.56 -21.98 4.01
CA GLU A 136 11.45 -22.38 4.88
C GLU A 136 10.42 -23.25 4.15
N VAL A 137 10.38 -23.16 2.82
CA VAL A 137 9.50 -24.00 1.99
C VAL A 137 10.27 -25.21 1.51
N LYS A 138 9.73 -26.40 1.78
CA LYS A 138 10.36 -27.68 1.41
C LYS A 138 10.17 -27.94 -0.10
N SER A 139 10.91 -27.23 -0.93
CA SER A 139 10.97 -27.46 -2.38
C SER A 139 12.43 -27.38 -2.83
N SER A 140 12.84 -28.35 -3.64
CA SER A 140 14.16 -28.40 -4.30
C SER A 140 14.11 -28.00 -5.76
N GLU A 141 12.96 -27.59 -6.25
CA GLU A 141 12.78 -27.22 -7.64
C GLU A 141 13.27 -25.79 -7.92
N GLU A 142 13.80 -25.59 -9.11
CA GLU A 142 14.13 -24.26 -9.60
C GLU A 142 12.85 -23.54 -10.03
N LEU A 143 12.59 -22.36 -9.47
CA LEU A 143 11.40 -21.55 -9.67
C LEU A 143 11.75 -20.22 -10.35
N LEU A 144 10.82 -19.68 -11.13
CA LEU A 144 10.88 -18.31 -11.63
C LEU A 144 10.49 -17.36 -10.51
N LYS A 145 11.40 -16.50 -10.08
CA LYS A 145 11.15 -15.45 -9.09
C LYS A 145 10.97 -14.12 -9.77
N ILE A 146 9.88 -13.42 -9.43
CA ILE A 146 9.61 -12.03 -9.84
C ILE A 146 9.43 -11.20 -8.57
N SER A 147 10.23 -10.16 -8.41
CA SER A 147 10.22 -9.28 -7.23
C SER A 147 9.66 -7.91 -7.57
N VAL A 148 8.71 -7.43 -6.77
CA VAL A 148 8.07 -6.12 -6.88
C VAL A 148 8.50 -5.26 -5.69
N PHE A 149 9.24 -4.20 -5.94
CA PHE A 149 9.63 -3.21 -4.92
C PHE A 149 8.55 -2.14 -4.78
N MET A 150 8.13 -1.90 -3.55
CA MET A 150 7.09 -0.94 -3.18
C MET A 150 7.73 0.24 -2.44
N ASN A 151 7.70 1.43 -3.01
CA ASN A 151 8.08 2.64 -2.30
C ASN A 151 6.92 3.17 -1.43
N VAL A 152 7.20 4.13 -0.55
CA VAL A 152 6.21 4.67 0.40
C VAL A 152 4.98 5.33 -0.26
N PHE A 153 5.06 5.63 -1.55
CA PHE A 153 3.96 6.24 -2.32
C PHE A 153 3.06 5.21 -3.03
N ASN A 154 3.41 3.93 -3.02
CA ASN A 154 2.59 2.87 -3.60
C ASN A 154 1.44 2.45 -2.67
N VAL A 155 0.47 1.73 -3.19
CA VAL A 155 -0.54 1.03 -2.37
C VAL A 155 0.12 -0.19 -1.73
N HIS A 156 -0.04 -0.33 -0.42
CA HIS A 156 0.64 -1.38 0.35
C HIS A 156 -0.24 -2.59 0.69
N VAL A 157 -1.50 -2.57 0.25
CA VAL A 157 -2.38 -3.75 0.31
C VAL A 157 -1.96 -4.74 -0.75
N ASN A 158 -1.65 -5.96 -0.34
CA ASN A 158 -1.24 -7.04 -1.24
C ASN A 158 -2.43 -7.92 -1.64
N ARG A 159 -2.38 -8.40 -2.88
CA ARG A 159 -3.46 -9.16 -3.50
C ARG A 159 -2.98 -10.51 -4.03
N ALA A 160 -3.84 -11.53 -3.93
CA ALA A 160 -3.54 -12.87 -4.42
C ALA A 160 -3.22 -12.84 -5.91
N PRO A 161 -2.03 -13.35 -6.33
CA PRO A 161 -1.62 -13.34 -7.73
C PRO A 161 -2.38 -14.35 -8.59
N VAL A 162 -3.02 -15.30 -7.96
CA VAL A 162 -3.78 -16.40 -8.56
C VAL A 162 -4.91 -16.80 -7.60
N ALA A 163 -5.97 -17.42 -8.13
CA ALA A 163 -6.95 -18.09 -7.29
C ALA A 163 -6.39 -19.42 -6.78
N GLY A 164 -6.64 -19.77 -5.52
CA GLY A 164 -6.14 -21.01 -4.95
C GLY A 164 -6.37 -21.12 -3.45
N ASN A 165 -5.99 -22.25 -2.90
CA ASN A 165 -6.09 -22.53 -1.47
C ASN A 165 -4.73 -22.30 -0.79
N ILE A 166 -4.75 -21.77 0.42
CA ILE A 166 -3.53 -21.56 1.21
C ILE A 166 -3.12 -22.89 1.83
N LYS A 167 -1.98 -23.42 1.41
CA LYS A 167 -1.37 -24.65 1.96
C LYS A 167 -0.51 -24.39 3.19
N GLU A 168 0.26 -23.29 3.14
CA GLU A 168 1.17 -22.96 4.24
C GLU A 168 1.22 -21.45 4.45
N ILE A 169 1.36 -21.03 5.71
CA ILE A 169 1.70 -19.67 6.12
C ILE A 169 2.88 -19.76 7.07
N ILE A 170 4.03 -19.20 6.67
CA ILE A 170 5.25 -19.25 7.48
C ILE A 170 5.69 -17.81 7.76
N TYR A 171 5.59 -17.42 9.03
CA TYR A 171 6.10 -16.13 9.48
C TYR A 171 7.54 -16.30 10.00
N VAL A 172 8.45 -15.50 9.45
CA VAL A 172 9.87 -15.51 9.83
C VAL A 172 10.23 -14.14 10.40
N PRO A 173 10.50 -14.06 11.71
CA PRO A 173 10.99 -12.82 12.31
C PRO A 173 12.37 -12.48 11.74
N GLY A 174 12.67 -11.18 11.62
CA GLY A 174 13.93 -10.77 11.02
C GLY A 174 14.30 -9.33 11.30
N LYS A 175 15.28 -8.84 10.54
CA LYS A 175 15.76 -7.46 10.58
C LYS A 175 14.92 -6.56 9.67
N PHE A 176 15.19 -5.26 9.68
CA PHE A 176 14.54 -4.25 8.85
C PHE A 176 15.60 -3.48 8.07
N ILE A 177 16.21 -4.14 7.08
CA ILE A 177 17.14 -3.50 6.15
C ILE A 177 16.37 -3.07 4.88
N ASN A 178 17.00 -2.23 4.04
CA ASN A 178 16.37 -1.75 2.82
C ASN A 178 15.93 -2.93 1.93
N ALA A 179 14.64 -3.01 1.64
CA ALA A 179 14.02 -4.11 0.89
C ALA A 179 14.50 -4.20 -0.59
N SER A 180 15.13 -3.16 -1.13
CA SER A 180 15.73 -3.18 -2.47
C SER A 180 17.01 -4.03 -2.54
N LEU A 181 17.64 -4.33 -1.40
CA LEU A 181 18.86 -5.11 -1.34
C LEU A 181 18.55 -6.62 -1.40
N ASP A 182 19.41 -7.39 -2.06
CA ASP A 182 19.27 -8.85 -2.16
C ASP A 182 19.24 -9.55 -0.80
N LYS A 183 20.08 -9.09 0.12
CA LYS A 183 20.15 -9.60 1.51
C LYS A 183 18.85 -9.40 2.30
N ALA A 184 17.94 -8.53 1.85
CA ALA A 184 16.65 -8.33 2.51
C ALA A 184 15.75 -9.58 2.44
N SER A 185 15.82 -10.35 1.36
CA SER A 185 15.06 -11.60 1.23
C SER A 185 15.41 -12.63 2.30
N GLU A 186 16.64 -12.61 2.81
CA GLU A 186 17.13 -13.62 3.75
C GLU A 186 17.09 -13.15 5.21
N HIS A 187 17.26 -11.85 5.44
CA HIS A 187 17.46 -11.31 6.79
C HIS A 187 16.28 -10.53 7.34
N ASN A 188 15.40 -10.00 6.47
CA ASN A 188 14.27 -9.20 6.92
C ASN A 188 13.11 -10.07 7.42
N GLU A 189 12.29 -9.44 8.28
CA GLU A 189 10.98 -9.97 8.64
C GLU A 189 10.21 -10.27 7.36
N ARG A 190 9.66 -11.47 7.25
CA ARG A 190 8.91 -11.91 6.08
C ARG A 190 7.77 -12.83 6.44
N ASN A 191 6.74 -12.80 5.61
CA ASN A 191 5.61 -13.71 5.67
C ASN A 191 5.50 -14.46 4.34
N ILE A 192 5.55 -15.77 4.37
CA ILE A 192 5.55 -16.66 3.22
C ILE A 192 4.19 -17.32 3.14
N LEU A 193 3.51 -17.18 2.02
CA LEU A 193 2.27 -17.89 1.71
C LEU A 193 2.55 -18.86 0.56
N VAL A 194 2.18 -20.12 0.76
CA VAL A 194 2.16 -21.14 -0.29
C VAL A 194 0.71 -21.32 -0.73
N LEU A 195 0.42 -20.97 -1.98
CA LEU A 195 -0.90 -21.07 -2.61
C LEU A 195 -0.89 -22.25 -3.60
N GLU A 196 -1.85 -23.14 -3.51
CA GLU A 196 -2.10 -24.17 -4.53
C GLU A 196 -3.23 -23.70 -5.43
N ASN A 197 -2.92 -23.56 -6.71
CA ASN A 197 -3.92 -23.17 -7.71
C ASN A 197 -4.79 -24.37 -8.16
N ASN A 198 -5.77 -24.10 -9.03
CA ASN A 198 -6.67 -25.14 -9.57
C ASN A 198 -5.97 -26.18 -10.47
N LYS A 199 -4.69 -25.97 -10.81
CA LYS A 199 -3.87 -26.92 -11.59
C LYS A 199 -2.97 -27.75 -10.69
N ASN A 200 -3.14 -27.67 -9.36
CA ASN A 200 -2.26 -28.25 -8.34
C ASN A 200 -0.80 -27.75 -8.43
N GLU A 201 -0.60 -26.52 -8.92
CA GLU A 201 0.71 -25.89 -8.94
C GLU A 201 0.87 -25.02 -7.68
N GLU A 202 2.04 -25.07 -7.07
CA GLU A 202 2.37 -24.24 -5.90
C GLU A 202 2.95 -22.91 -6.35
N ILE A 203 2.31 -21.82 -5.92
CA ILE A 203 2.75 -20.43 -6.09
C ILE A 203 3.13 -19.90 -4.72
N ILE A 204 4.40 -19.48 -4.56
CA ILE A 204 4.88 -18.95 -3.29
C ILE A 204 4.91 -17.43 -3.36
N VAL A 205 4.27 -16.76 -2.40
CA VAL A 205 4.26 -15.30 -2.28
C VAL A 205 4.92 -14.91 -0.98
N VAL A 206 5.99 -14.11 -1.06
CA VAL A 206 6.77 -13.68 0.09
C VAL A 206 6.62 -12.18 0.28
N GLN A 207 5.98 -11.78 1.36
CA GLN A 207 5.96 -10.40 1.82
C GLN A 207 7.23 -10.14 2.63
N ILE A 208 8.00 -9.12 2.27
CA ILE A 208 9.28 -8.78 2.90
C ILE A 208 9.22 -7.35 3.41
N ALA A 209 9.40 -7.17 4.72
CA ALA A 209 9.46 -5.86 5.35
C ALA A 209 10.70 -5.09 4.90
N GLY A 210 10.61 -3.76 4.86
CA GLY A 210 11.73 -2.87 4.54
C GLY A 210 12.23 -2.10 5.76
N LEU A 211 13.08 -1.10 5.52
CA LEU A 211 13.77 -0.31 6.54
C LEU A 211 12.82 0.41 7.51
N ILE A 212 11.72 0.95 6.98
CA ILE A 212 10.71 1.71 7.73
C ILE A 212 9.54 0.78 8.12
N ALA A 213 9.36 -0.30 7.37
CA ALA A 213 8.33 -1.30 7.61
C ALA A 213 8.64 -2.07 8.89
N ARG A 214 7.76 -1.97 9.88
CA ARG A 214 7.91 -2.70 11.14
C ARG A 214 6.84 -3.74 11.37
N ARG A 215 6.01 -4.04 10.36
CA ARG A 215 4.99 -5.08 10.49
C ARG A 215 4.40 -5.50 9.16
N ILE A 216 4.32 -6.80 8.97
CA ILE A 216 3.53 -7.47 7.95
C ILE A 216 2.22 -7.90 8.60
N LEU A 217 1.10 -7.58 7.97
CA LEU A 217 -0.23 -8.01 8.39
C LEU A 217 -0.74 -9.04 7.40
N SER A 218 -1.07 -10.23 7.88
CA SER A 218 -1.81 -11.25 7.14
C SER A 218 -3.29 -11.10 7.46
N PHE A 219 -4.15 -11.16 6.45
CA PHE A 219 -5.61 -11.11 6.58
C PHE A 219 -6.25 -12.49 6.38
N VAL A 220 -5.42 -13.50 6.17
CA VAL A 220 -5.81 -14.84 5.77
C VAL A 220 -5.27 -15.88 6.74
N ASN A 221 -5.95 -17.01 6.80
CA ASN A 221 -5.58 -18.15 7.63
C ASN A 221 -5.22 -19.36 6.75
N LEU A 222 -4.59 -20.34 7.38
CA LEU A 222 -4.31 -21.62 6.76
C LEU A 222 -5.62 -22.26 6.25
N PHE A 223 -5.58 -22.82 5.03
CA PHE A 223 -6.70 -23.42 4.31
C PHE A 223 -7.78 -22.47 3.79
N ASP A 224 -7.63 -21.16 3.95
CA ASP A 224 -8.50 -20.21 3.27
C ASP A 224 -8.38 -20.36 1.74
N SER A 225 -9.53 -20.21 1.05
CA SER A 225 -9.56 -20.16 -0.41
C SER A 225 -9.60 -18.71 -0.87
N LEU A 226 -8.67 -18.32 -1.72
CA LEU A 226 -8.55 -16.97 -2.26
C LEU A 226 -8.98 -16.91 -3.72
N LYS A 227 -9.72 -15.86 -4.06
CA LYS A 227 -9.94 -15.46 -5.46
C LYS A 227 -8.74 -14.68 -5.97
N ILE A 228 -8.52 -14.75 -7.28
CA ILE A 228 -7.51 -13.89 -7.92
C ILE A 228 -7.78 -12.42 -7.61
N GLY A 229 -6.76 -11.67 -7.21
CA GLY A 229 -6.86 -10.25 -6.84
C GLY A 229 -7.48 -9.99 -5.46
N GLU A 230 -7.84 -11.02 -4.70
CA GLU A 230 -8.33 -10.87 -3.33
C GLU A 230 -7.22 -10.38 -2.39
N ARG A 231 -7.59 -9.54 -1.42
CA ARG A 231 -6.66 -8.96 -0.45
C ARG A 231 -6.20 -10.02 0.55
N PHE A 232 -4.90 -10.26 0.65
CA PHE A 232 -4.37 -11.24 1.59
C PHE A 232 -3.49 -10.65 2.69
N GLY A 233 -3.04 -9.42 2.54
CA GLY A 233 -2.19 -8.81 3.54
C GLY A 233 -1.84 -7.36 3.23
N LEU A 234 -1.07 -6.75 4.13
CA LEU A 234 -0.57 -5.38 4.02
C LEU A 234 0.81 -5.28 4.68
N ILE A 235 1.74 -4.57 4.04
CA ILE A 235 3.06 -4.29 4.60
C ILE A 235 3.15 -2.80 4.91
N ARG A 236 3.52 -2.42 6.13
CA ARG A 236 3.63 -1.00 6.52
C ARG A 236 4.98 -0.43 6.13
N PHE A 237 4.99 0.66 5.33
CA PHE A 237 6.11 1.57 5.00
C PHE A 237 7.33 0.94 4.30
N GLY A 238 7.27 0.86 2.96
CA GLY A 238 8.38 0.48 2.08
C GLY A 238 8.76 -1.00 2.21
N SER A 239 8.63 -1.75 1.14
CA SER A 239 8.65 -3.21 1.20
C SER A 239 8.91 -3.83 -0.16
N ARG A 240 8.99 -5.14 -0.20
CA ARG A 240 9.07 -5.93 -1.42
C ARG A 240 8.15 -7.13 -1.32
N VAL A 241 7.55 -7.52 -2.44
CA VAL A 241 6.85 -8.80 -2.57
C VAL A 241 7.52 -9.62 -3.65
N ASP A 242 7.92 -10.83 -3.29
CA ASP A 242 8.50 -11.80 -4.20
C ASP A 242 7.43 -12.85 -4.54
N VAL A 243 7.31 -13.19 -5.82
CA VAL A 243 6.46 -14.29 -6.31
C VAL A 243 7.35 -15.34 -6.93
N TYR A 244 7.21 -16.57 -6.48
CA TYR A 244 7.91 -17.73 -7.04
C TYR A 244 6.89 -18.59 -7.77
N LEU A 245 7.19 -18.92 -9.00
CA LEU A 245 6.34 -19.64 -9.93
C LEU A 245 7.08 -20.87 -10.45
N PRO A 246 6.39 -21.96 -10.83
CA PRO A 246 6.98 -23.04 -11.59
C PRO A 246 7.79 -22.52 -12.78
N SER A 247 8.89 -23.19 -13.12
CA SER A 247 9.82 -22.76 -14.18
C SER A 247 9.21 -22.76 -15.58
N SER A 248 8.02 -23.34 -15.75
CA SER A 248 7.22 -23.34 -16.98
C SER A 248 6.61 -21.97 -17.29
N TYR A 249 6.45 -21.09 -16.29
CA TYR A 249 5.91 -19.75 -16.51
C TYR A 249 6.91 -18.82 -17.18
N VAL A 250 6.39 -18.01 -18.11
CA VAL A 250 7.18 -17.01 -18.85
C VAL A 250 6.87 -15.62 -18.34
N PRO A 251 7.89 -14.82 -17.92
CA PRO A 251 7.65 -13.46 -17.47
C PRO A 251 7.10 -12.58 -18.60
N LYS A 252 6.06 -11.78 -18.29
CA LYS A 252 5.44 -10.81 -19.22
C LYS A 252 5.83 -9.37 -18.90
N VAL A 253 6.75 -9.19 -17.96
CA VAL A 253 7.24 -7.90 -17.50
C VAL A 253 8.76 -7.81 -17.63
N LYS A 254 9.28 -6.57 -17.55
CA LYS A 254 10.73 -6.29 -17.63
C LYS A 254 11.20 -5.61 -16.35
N LEU A 255 12.49 -5.69 -16.06
CA LEU A 255 13.12 -4.93 -14.98
C LEU A 255 12.84 -3.43 -15.14
N GLY A 256 12.50 -2.76 -14.04
CA GLY A 256 12.15 -1.34 -14.03
C GLY A 256 10.69 -1.04 -14.44
N GLN A 257 9.93 -2.02 -14.90
CA GLN A 257 8.53 -1.83 -15.29
C GLN A 257 7.67 -1.57 -14.04
N LYS A 258 6.79 -0.56 -14.13
CA LYS A 258 5.75 -0.31 -13.12
C LYS A 258 4.61 -1.29 -13.28
N VAL A 259 4.16 -1.83 -12.15
CA VAL A 259 3.03 -2.77 -12.07
C VAL A 259 2.03 -2.33 -11.01
N THR A 260 0.79 -2.75 -11.22
CA THR A 260 -0.36 -2.45 -10.34
C THR A 260 -0.91 -3.75 -9.78
N ALA A 261 -1.04 -3.82 -8.43
CA ALA A 261 -1.60 -4.96 -7.73
C ALA A 261 -3.00 -5.31 -8.24
N GLY A 262 -3.23 -6.56 -8.56
CA GLY A 262 -4.53 -7.03 -9.02
C GLY A 262 -4.85 -6.73 -10.50
N GLU A 263 -4.01 -5.95 -11.22
CA GLU A 263 -4.32 -5.54 -12.60
C GLU A 263 -3.24 -5.95 -13.61
N SER A 264 -1.96 -5.84 -13.24
CA SER A 264 -0.86 -6.13 -14.16
C SER A 264 -0.56 -7.62 -14.23
N ILE A 265 -0.60 -8.23 -15.41
CA ILE A 265 -0.15 -9.61 -15.63
C ILE A 265 1.38 -9.61 -15.62
N ILE A 266 1.99 -10.40 -14.72
CA ILE A 266 3.45 -10.48 -14.56
C ILE A 266 4.06 -11.74 -15.18
N ALA A 267 3.28 -12.81 -15.33
CA ALA A 267 3.70 -14.06 -15.97
C ALA A 267 2.50 -14.81 -16.58
N SER A 268 2.75 -15.71 -17.48
CA SER A 268 1.74 -16.64 -18.04
C SER A 268 2.40 -17.90 -18.57
#